data_ced2e1628b60c1b6e63976ac7463cf1e
#
_entry.id   ced2e1628b60c1b6e63976ac7463cf1e
#
_cell.length_a   1.000
_cell.length_b   1.000
_cell.length_c   1.000
_cell.angle_alpha   90.00
_cell.angle_beta   90.00
_cell.angle_gamma   90.00
#
_symmetry.space_group_name_H-M   'P 1'
#
loop_
_entity.id
_entity.type
_entity.pdbx_description
1 polymer ?
#
loop_
_entity_poly.entity_id
_entity_poly.type
_entity_poly.pdbx_seq_one_letter_code
_entity_poly.pdbx_strand_id
1 'polypeptide(L)'
;MSRRGQWDAVIVGGGVVGAACALALAEEGLQVAMVEGREPPPWSPQKPDLRVFAFAADNAALLESLGVWKQVDQARARAYRSMRVWDAGGGGDLTFDADTLGRRELGWIVENGLLVDRLWAALPAAGVQLYCPARVEAMEQDAQGVRLRLDDGRRIEASIAIAADGAESTLRSLAGLEVIRHDYGQRGVVAYVDSALPNEDTAWQRFLDTGPLAVLPFERNRSSIVWTLPDAEAERVLALDEDSFNRELTNAFAGRLGEMRLVSARAAFPLRRQLATAYVAGRVLTLGDAAHVVHPLAGQGVNLGLRDVAGLRDLVRAAKQRRQDWSSPHRLQRWARTRRSENTVAAYSFDVINKVFSNDEMHLTLARGALLGLAGKMPPLMSMFWKRASGL
;
A
#
# COMPACT_ATOMS: atom_id res chain seq x y z
N MET A 1 -2.59 3.00 36.10
CA MET A 1 -2.51 4.44 36.40
C MET A 1 -1.60 5.07 35.36
N SER A 2 -2.17 5.86 34.44
CA SER A 2 -1.37 6.63 33.46
C SER A 2 -0.50 7.63 34.24
N ARG A 3 0.81 7.62 33.99
CA ARG A 3 1.70 8.67 34.52
C ARG A 3 1.33 9.96 33.83
N ARG A 4 1.00 11.02 34.57
CA ARG A 4 0.74 12.36 34.02
C ARG A 4 1.92 12.76 33.14
N GLY A 5 1.70 12.93 31.83
CA GLY A 5 2.70 13.37 30.85
C GLY A 5 3.30 12.29 29.93
N GLN A 6 2.89 11.03 30.03
CA GLN A 6 3.36 9.94 29.16
C GLN A 6 2.24 9.51 28.20
N TRP A 7 2.55 9.42 26.89
CA TRP A 7 1.67 8.90 25.86
C TRP A 7 1.54 7.38 25.94
N ASP A 8 0.38 6.84 25.62
CA ASP A 8 0.22 5.39 25.45
C ASP A 8 0.97 4.90 24.23
N ALA A 9 0.91 5.68 23.13
CA ALA A 9 1.64 5.40 21.90
C ALA A 9 2.13 6.68 21.23
N VAL A 10 3.32 6.62 20.62
CA VAL A 10 3.82 7.63 19.69
C VAL A 10 4.05 7.00 18.32
N ILE A 11 3.42 7.56 17.29
CA ILE A 11 3.57 7.13 15.90
C ILE A 11 4.58 8.04 15.22
N VAL A 12 5.58 7.47 14.55
CA VAL A 12 6.56 8.20 13.75
C VAL A 12 6.26 7.94 12.27
N GLY A 13 5.90 9.01 11.54
CA GLY A 13 5.44 8.97 10.16
C GLY A 13 3.95 9.23 10.02
N GLY A 14 3.60 10.26 9.24
CA GLY A 14 2.21 10.73 9.00
C GLY A 14 1.66 10.35 7.62
N GLY A 15 2.21 9.32 6.96
CA GLY A 15 1.62 8.75 5.74
C GLY A 15 0.29 8.03 6.03
N VAL A 16 -0.32 7.43 5.00
CA VAL A 16 -1.62 6.74 5.10
C VAL A 16 -1.66 5.76 6.29
N VAL A 17 -0.64 4.92 6.41
CA VAL A 17 -0.59 3.87 7.43
C VAL A 17 -0.40 4.45 8.83
N GLY A 18 0.50 5.43 8.99
CA GLY A 18 0.76 6.05 10.29
C GLY A 18 -0.42 6.88 10.79
N ALA A 19 -1.03 7.70 9.93
CA ALA A 19 -2.21 8.49 10.28
C ALA A 19 -3.42 7.59 10.62
N ALA A 20 -3.65 6.52 9.84
CA ALA A 20 -4.68 5.54 10.15
C ALA A 20 -4.40 4.80 11.48
N CYS A 21 -3.14 4.50 11.78
CA CYS A 21 -2.74 3.90 13.07
C CYS A 21 -3.03 4.86 14.24
N ALA A 22 -2.69 6.13 14.10
CA ALA A 22 -2.95 7.14 15.12
C ALA A 22 -4.45 7.25 15.43
N LEU A 23 -5.29 7.34 14.38
CA LEU A 23 -6.75 7.36 14.53
C LEU A 23 -7.27 6.08 15.19
N ALA A 24 -6.85 4.91 14.69
CA ALA A 24 -7.31 3.63 15.20
C ALA A 24 -7.00 3.42 16.69
N LEU A 25 -5.84 3.85 17.14
CA LEU A 25 -5.45 3.76 18.55
C LEU A 25 -6.15 4.81 19.41
N ALA A 26 -6.36 6.03 18.89
CA ALA A 26 -7.11 7.08 19.59
C ALA A 26 -8.59 6.69 19.77
N GLU A 27 -9.24 6.07 18.78
CA GLU A 27 -10.60 5.53 18.90
C GLU A 27 -10.73 4.44 19.97
N GLU A 28 -9.68 3.66 20.17
CA GLU A 28 -9.63 2.72 21.29
C GLU A 28 -9.38 3.44 22.64
N GLY A 29 -9.36 4.77 22.67
CA GLY A 29 -9.21 5.60 23.87
C GLY A 29 -7.81 5.59 24.44
N LEU A 30 -6.78 5.45 23.60
CA LEU A 30 -5.38 5.65 23.98
C LEU A 30 -4.97 7.12 23.78
N GLN A 31 -4.05 7.58 24.62
CA GLN A 31 -3.41 8.88 24.45
C GLN A 31 -2.31 8.73 23.37
N VAL A 32 -2.52 9.35 22.20
CA VAL A 32 -1.69 9.15 21.02
C VAL A 32 -1.00 10.44 20.61
N ALA A 33 0.30 10.37 20.36
CA ALA A 33 1.09 11.40 19.69
C ALA A 33 1.53 10.92 18.30
N MET A 34 1.68 11.84 17.35
CA MET A 34 2.24 11.56 16.02
C MET A 34 3.33 12.56 15.67
N VAL A 35 4.47 12.06 15.18
CA VAL A 35 5.62 12.85 14.73
C VAL A 35 5.73 12.72 13.22
N GLU A 36 5.78 13.87 12.51
CA GLU A 36 5.94 13.91 11.06
C GLU A 36 6.86 15.06 10.64
N GLY A 37 7.80 14.76 9.75
CA GLY A 37 8.81 15.71 9.30
C GLY A 37 8.28 16.84 8.41
N ARG A 38 7.12 16.65 7.79
CA ARG A 38 6.53 17.63 6.88
C ARG A 38 5.00 17.49 6.85
N GLU A 39 4.33 18.61 7.00
CA GLU A 39 2.88 18.66 6.78
C GLU A 39 2.55 18.28 5.33
N PRO A 40 1.62 17.34 5.11
CA PRO A 40 1.22 16.96 3.76
C PRO A 40 0.52 18.13 3.07
N PRO A 41 0.75 18.31 1.77
CA PRO A 41 0.02 19.32 1.02
C PRO A 41 -1.48 18.95 0.97
N PRO A 42 -2.37 19.96 1.00
CA PRO A 42 -3.79 19.70 0.85
C PRO A 42 -4.08 19.05 -0.51
N TRP A 43 -4.98 18.08 -0.51
CA TRP A 43 -5.41 17.45 -1.75
C TRP A 43 -6.23 18.40 -2.61
N SER A 44 -6.05 18.33 -3.92
CA SER A 44 -6.79 19.13 -4.90
C SER A 44 -7.28 18.26 -6.06
N PRO A 45 -8.57 18.33 -6.43
CA PRO A 45 -9.09 17.57 -7.56
C PRO A 45 -8.49 18.00 -8.91
N GLN A 46 -7.95 19.23 -9.01
CA GLN A 46 -7.34 19.76 -10.23
C GLN A 46 -5.90 19.26 -10.44
N LYS A 47 -5.27 18.74 -9.40
CA LYS A 47 -3.89 18.25 -9.44
C LYS A 47 -3.84 16.81 -8.88
N PRO A 48 -4.25 15.81 -9.67
CA PRO A 48 -4.22 14.42 -9.24
C PRO A 48 -2.83 13.96 -8.82
N ASP A 49 -2.75 13.18 -7.74
CA ASP A 49 -1.51 12.53 -7.33
C ASP A 49 -1.21 11.36 -8.28
N LEU A 50 0.01 11.29 -8.81
CA LEU A 50 0.43 10.17 -9.66
C LEU A 50 0.50 8.85 -8.91
N ARG A 51 0.62 8.89 -7.58
CA ARG A 51 0.62 7.71 -6.74
C ARG A 51 -0.82 7.33 -6.39
N VAL A 52 -1.29 6.26 -6.98
CA VAL A 52 -2.61 5.67 -6.69
C VAL A 52 -2.47 4.27 -6.12
N PHE A 53 -3.50 3.83 -5.41
CA PHE A 53 -3.60 2.48 -4.87
C PHE A 53 -4.84 1.77 -5.40
N ALA A 54 -4.71 0.48 -5.67
CA ALA A 54 -5.86 -0.42 -5.76
C ALA A 54 -6.27 -0.80 -4.33
N PHE A 55 -7.29 -0.15 -3.81
CA PHE A 55 -7.70 -0.18 -2.41
C PHE A 55 -8.68 -1.31 -2.14
N ALA A 56 -8.37 -2.16 -1.19
CA ALA A 56 -9.16 -3.36 -0.91
C ALA A 56 -10.36 -3.06 0.02
N ALA A 57 -11.40 -3.88 -0.07
CA ALA A 57 -12.65 -3.69 0.66
C ALA A 57 -12.50 -3.75 2.20
N ASP A 58 -11.63 -4.60 2.72
CA ASP A 58 -11.32 -4.67 4.15
C ASP A 58 -10.70 -3.37 4.68
N ASN A 59 -9.88 -2.70 3.87
CA ASN A 59 -9.28 -1.42 4.22
C ASN A 59 -10.27 -0.26 4.09
N ALA A 60 -11.17 -0.30 3.10
CA ALA A 60 -12.28 0.64 3.03
C ALA A 60 -13.17 0.55 4.28
N ALA A 61 -13.48 -0.68 4.73
CA ALA A 61 -14.21 -0.91 5.98
C ALA A 61 -13.45 -0.42 7.23
N LEU A 62 -12.12 -0.56 7.26
CA LEU A 62 -11.30 0.03 8.31
C LEU A 62 -11.46 1.55 8.33
N LEU A 63 -11.25 2.24 7.18
CA LEU A 63 -11.38 3.69 7.10
C LEU A 63 -12.83 4.18 7.34
N GLU A 64 -13.84 3.39 7.00
CA GLU A 64 -15.23 3.68 7.35
C GLU A 64 -15.43 3.67 8.87
N SER A 65 -14.89 2.66 9.55
CA SER A 65 -14.94 2.60 11.01
C SER A 65 -14.19 3.77 11.69
N LEU A 66 -13.21 4.37 11.03
CA LEU A 66 -12.48 5.57 11.45
C LEU A 66 -13.18 6.89 11.03
N GLY A 67 -14.37 6.81 10.41
CA GLY A 67 -15.12 7.99 9.96
C GLY A 67 -14.52 8.72 8.75
N VAL A 68 -13.57 8.11 8.05
CA VAL A 68 -12.79 8.75 6.96
C VAL A 68 -13.27 8.34 5.57
N TRP A 69 -13.70 7.09 5.38
CA TRP A 69 -13.97 6.52 4.05
C TRP A 69 -14.99 7.29 3.22
N LYS A 70 -16.11 7.68 3.85
CA LYS A 70 -17.17 8.43 3.16
C LYS A 70 -16.65 9.69 2.48
N GLN A 71 -15.72 10.41 3.10
CA GLN A 71 -15.15 11.64 2.55
C GLN A 71 -14.16 11.33 1.40
N VAL A 72 -13.47 10.19 1.46
CA VAL A 72 -12.60 9.71 0.37
C VAL A 72 -13.45 9.30 -0.84
N ASP A 73 -14.48 8.50 -0.61
CA ASP A 73 -15.39 7.99 -1.66
C ASP A 73 -16.11 9.14 -2.39
N GLN A 74 -16.67 10.08 -1.63
CA GLN A 74 -17.35 11.25 -2.20
C GLN A 74 -16.40 12.20 -2.95
N ALA A 75 -15.12 12.24 -2.59
CA ALA A 75 -14.16 13.11 -3.27
C ALA A 75 -13.71 12.51 -4.60
N ARG A 76 -13.08 11.34 -4.58
CA ARG A 76 -12.60 10.63 -5.77
C ARG A 76 -12.08 9.22 -5.44
N ALA A 77 -12.95 8.28 -5.08
CA ALA A 77 -12.61 6.87 -5.09
C ALA A 77 -13.29 6.20 -6.28
N ARG A 78 -12.50 5.70 -7.24
CA ARG A 78 -13.09 5.04 -8.39
C ARG A 78 -13.25 3.56 -8.13
N ALA A 79 -14.49 3.11 -7.93
CA ALA A 79 -14.79 1.69 -7.84
C ALA A 79 -14.49 0.98 -9.17
N TYR A 80 -13.88 -0.21 -9.11
CA TYR A 80 -13.73 -1.08 -10.26
C TYR A 80 -14.47 -2.40 -10.04
N ARG A 81 -15.13 -2.88 -11.09
CA ARG A 81 -16.01 -4.05 -11.05
C ARG A 81 -15.39 -5.27 -11.70
N SER A 82 -14.43 -5.05 -12.59
CA SER A 82 -13.72 -6.10 -13.28
C SER A 82 -12.21 -5.94 -13.11
N MET A 83 -11.49 -7.06 -13.12
CA MET A 83 -10.05 -7.09 -13.29
C MET A 83 -9.72 -8.08 -14.41
N ARG A 84 -9.00 -7.61 -15.42
CA ARG A 84 -8.58 -8.42 -16.57
C ARG A 84 -7.06 -8.51 -16.63
N VAL A 85 -6.58 -9.73 -16.68
CA VAL A 85 -5.15 -10.04 -16.68
C VAL A 85 -4.84 -10.94 -17.87
N TRP A 86 -3.85 -10.58 -18.69
CA TRP A 86 -3.40 -11.43 -19.81
C TRP A 86 -1.90 -11.33 -20.04
N ASP A 87 -1.36 -12.31 -20.76
CA ASP A 87 0.04 -12.42 -21.12
C ASP A 87 0.28 -11.94 -22.56
N ALA A 88 1.38 -11.26 -22.83
CA ALA A 88 1.81 -10.85 -24.17
C ALA A 88 2.14 -12.05 -25.08
N GLY A 89 2.63 -13.14 -24.51
CA GLY A 89 2.97 -14.39 -25.22
C GLY A 89 1.77 -15.22 -25.70
N GLY A 90 0.54 -14.77 -25.43
CA GLY A 90 -0.68 -15.35 -26.02
C GLY A 90 -1.10 -16.69 -25.43
N GLY A 91 -1.61 -16.75 -24.22
CA GLY A 91 -1.99 -18.03 -23.60
C GLY A 91 -3.30 -18.04 -22.81
N GLY A 92 -3.96 -16.93 -22.62
CA GLY A 92 -5.25 -16.88 -21.93
C GLY A 92 -5.48 -15.54 -21.24
N ASP A 93 -6.74 -15.18 -21.17
CA ASP A 93 -7.24 -14.04 -20.40
C ASP A 93 -7.85 -14.55 -19.10
N LEU A 94 -7.47 -13.94 -17.99
CA LEU A 94 -8.07 -14.18 -16.69
C LEU A 94 -8.94 -12.97 -16.35
N THR A 95 -10.21 -13.21 -16.10
CA THR A 95 -11.17 -12.15 -15.73
C THR A 95 -11.75 -12.46 -14.36
N PHE A 96 -11.64 -11.48 -13.47
CA PHE A 96 -12.38 -11.45 -12.22
C PHE A 96 -13.50 -10.43 -12.39
N ASP A 97 -14.70 -10.82 -12.03
CA ASP A 97 -15.88 -9.98 -12.14
C ASP A 97 -16.61 -9.94 -10.80
N ALA A 98 -17.05 -8.75 -10.39
CA ALA A 98 -17.70 -8.53 -9.12
C ALA A 98 -19.02 -9.34 -9.01
N ASP A 99 -19.79 -9.44 -10.09
CA ASP A 99 -21.06 -10.15 -10.09
C ASP A 99 -20.84 -11.66 -9.88
N THR A 100 -19.81 -12.24 -10.50
CA THR A 100 -19.47 -13.67 -10.30
C THR A 100 -19.01 -13.97 -8.89
N LEU A 101 -18.50 -12.96 -8.17
CA LEU A 101 -18.07 -13.06 -6.78
C LEU A 101 -19.14 -12.62 -5.77
N GLY A 102 -20.35 -12.26 -6.25
CA GLY A 102 -21.46 -11.78 -5.42
C GLY A 102 -21.18 -10.45 -4.74
N ARG A 103 -20.48 -9.53 -5.42
CA ARG A 103 -20.04 -8.23 -4.90
C ARG A 103 -20.52 -7.08 -5.77
N ARG A 104 -20.57 -5.89 -5.19
CA ARG A 104 -20.82 -4.66 -5.94
C ARG A 104 -19.59 -4.20 -6.71
N GLU A 105 -18.44 -4.26 -6.07
CA GLU A 105 -17.12 -3.85 -6.59
C GLU A 105 -16.03 -4.81 -6.11
N LEU A 106 -14.92 -4.83 -6.83
CA LEU A 106 -13.71 -5.57 -6.46
C LEU A 106 -12.78 -4.75 -5.57
N GLY A 107 -12.88 -3.43 -5.64
CA GLY A 107 -12.09 -2.47 -4.90
C GLY A 107 -12.19 -1.08 -5.51
N TRP A 108 -11.30 -0.19 -5.12
CA TRP A 108 -11.28 1.21 -5.57
C TRP A 108 -9.88 1.63 -5.97
N ILE A 109 -9.80 2.49 -6.98
CA ILE A 109 -8.56 3.23 -7.26
C ILE A 109 -8.64 4.55 -6.52
N VAL A 110 -7.67 4.80 -5.64
CA VAL A 110 -7.64 5.97 -4.76
C VAL A 110 -6.26 6.61 -4.75
N GLU A 111 -6.22 7.93 -4.80
CA GLU A 111 -4.99 8.72 -4.74
C GLU A 111 -4.39 8.69 -3.32
N ASN A 112 -3.07 8.56 -3.23
CA ASN A 112 -2.37 8.63 -1.94
C ASN A 112 -2.59 9.98 -1.23
N GLY A 113 -2.48 11.09 -1.98
CA GLY A 113 -2.68 12.42 -1.42
C GLY A 113 -4.07 12.63 -0.83
N LEU A 114 -5.12 12.08 -1.47
CA LEU A 114 -6.49 12.13 -0.95
C LEU A 114 -6.63 11.37 0.37
N LEU A 115 -6.09 10.17 0.44
CA LEU A 115 -6.12 9.37 1.68
C LEU A 115 -5.42 10.09 2.83
N VAL A 116 -4.21 10.60 2.59
CA VAL A 116 -3.44 11.34 3.60
C VAL A 116 -4.20 12.57 4.07
N ASP A 117 -4.72 13.39 3.14
CA ASP A 117 -5.45 14.62 3.47
C ASP A 117 -6.68 14.35 4.37
N ARG A 118 -7.49 13.35 4.03
CA ARG A 118 -8.68 13.01 4.81
C ARG A 118 -8.36 12.39 6.16
N LEU A 119 -7.32 11.56 6.24
CA LEU A 119 -6.83 11.01 7.51
C LEU A 119 -6.31 12.13 8.42
N TRP A 120 -5.50 13.04 7.90
CA TRP A 120 -4.96 14.17 8.66
C TRP A 120 -6.07 15.11 9.17
N ALA A 121 -7.07 15.37 8.36
CA ALA A 121 -8.22 16.20 8.77
C ALA A 121 -8.98 15.60 9.97
N ALA A 122 -8.94 14.29 10.16
CA ALA A 122 -9.60 13.60 11.26
C ALA A 122 -8.77 13.59 12.57
N LEU A 123 -7.44 13.71 12.51
CA LEU A 123 -6.55 13.58 13.66
C LEU A 123 -6.87 14.53 14.84
N PRO A 124 -7.14 15.85 14.62
CA PRO A 124 -7.42 16.76 15.72
C PRO A 124 -8.70 16.39 16.47
N ALA A 125 -9.76 16.01 15.74
CA ALA A 125 -11.03 15.61 16.35
C ALA A 125 -10.92 14.32 17.18
N ALA A 126 -9.98 13.43 16.80
CA ALA A 126 -9.66 12.22 17.55
C ALA A 126 -8.76 12.47 18.76
N GLY A 127 -8.32 13.70 18.99
CA GLY A 127 -7.44 14.07 20.11
C GLY A 127 -5.98 13.62 19.94
N VAL A 128 -5.54 13.35 18.72
CA VAL A 128 -4.15 13.00 18.43
C VAL A 128 -3.27 14.25 18.53
N GLN A 129 -2.22 14.19 19.36
CA GLN A 129 -1.25 15.28 19.46
C GLN A 129 -0.26 15.23 18.30
N LEU A 130 -0.22 16.28 17.48
CA LEU A 130 0.70 16.40 16.36
C LEU A 130 2.00 17.11 16.74
N TYR A 131 3.13 16.53 16.33
CA TYR A 131 4.46 17.12 16.33
C TYR A 131 4.91 17.21 14.85
N CYS A 132 4.55 18.31 14.19
CA CYS A 132 4.85 18.56 12.78
C CYS A 132 5.08 20.07 12.56
N PRO A 133 6.18 20.47 11.89
CA PRO A 133 7.27 19.63 11.42
C PRO A 133 8.21 19.20 12.57
N ALA A 134 8.55 17.90 12.60
CA ALA A 134 9.54 17.37 13.55
C ALA A 134 10.04 15.99 13.10
N ARG A 135 11.29 15.67 13.44
CA ARG A 135 11.92 14.38 13.11
C ARG A 135 12.55 13.77 14.35
N VAL A 136 12.53 12.44 14.43
CA VAL A 136 13.21 11.72 15.49
C VAL A 136 14.71 11.66 15.18
N GLU A 137 15.54 12.13 16.12
CA GLU A 137 17.00 12.05 16.05
C GLU A 137 17.58 10.91 16.88
N ALA A 138 16.98 10.66 18.06
CA ALA A 138 17.48 9.67 18.99
C ALA A 138 16.33 8.97 19.71
N MET A 139 16.59 7.75 20.13
CA MET A 139 15.65 6.92 20.87
C MET A 139 16.36 6.17 21.99
N GLU A 140 15.75 6.17 23.16
CA GLU A 140 16.09 5.32 24.28
C GLU A 140 14.86 4.53 24.70
N GLN A 141 15.05 3.30 25.16
CA GLN A 141 13.96 2.48 25.66
C GLN A 141 14.39 1.65 26.88
N ASP A 142 13.42 1.37 27.74
CA ASP A 142 13.59 0.49 28.89
C ASP A 142 12.34 -0.40 29.09
N ALA A 143 12.26 -1.12 30.20
CA ALA A 143 11.10 -1.98 30.48
C ALA A 143 9.78 -1.19 30.62
N GLN A 144 9.83 0.11 30.86
CA GLN A 144 8.66 0.94 31.15
C GLN A 144 8.16 1.75 29.96
N GLY A 145 9.01 2.01 28.94
CA GLY A 145 8.62 2.80 27.78
C GLY A 145 9.78 3.18 26.87
N VAL A 146 9.49 4.15 26.04
CA VAL A 146 10.42 4.71 25.06
C VAL A 146 10.46 6.22 25.19
N ARG A 147 11.63 6.80 25.03
CA ARG A 147 11.89 8.24 25.00
C ARG A 147 12.46 8.61 23.64
N LEU A 148 11.78 9.46 22.92
CA LEU A 148 12.23 10.01 21.65
C LEU A 148 12.73 11.43 21.85
N ARG A 149 13.87 11.76 21.23
CA ARG A 149 14.35 13.14 21.10
C ARG A 149 14.14 13.59 19.66
N LEU A 150 13.51 14.76 19.51
CA LEU A 150 13.24 15.36 18.21
C LEU A 150 14.38 16.33 17.80
N ASP A 151 14.45 16.66 16.51
CA ASP A 151 15.41 17.57 15.89
C ASP A 151 15.33 19.01 16.42
N ASP A 152 14.19 19.40 16.99
CA ASP A 152 13.99 20.71 17.63
C ASP A 152 14.26 20.69 19.14
N GLY A 153 14.80 19.60 19.68
CA GLY A 153 15.14 19.42 21.08
C GLY A 153 13.99 18.96 21.99
N ARG A 154 12.75 18.91 21.50
CA ARG A 154 11.61 18.36 22.27
C ARG A 154 11.84 16.89 22.58
N ARG A 155 11.27 16.45 23.71
CA ARG A 155 11.28 15.03 24.12
C ARG A 155 9.86 14.52 24.24
N ILE A 156 9.66 13.28 23.80
CA ILE A 156 8.38 12.58 23.86
C ILE A 156 8.60 11.28 24.62
N GLU A 157 7.80 11.05 25.65
CA GLU A 157 7.80 9.78 26.39
C GLU A 157 6.51 9.02 26.09
N ALA A 158 6.63 7.74 25.75
CA ALA A 158 5.49 6.88 25.45
C ALA A 158 5.71 5.45 25.98
N SER A 159 4.60 4.73 26.17
CA SER A 159 4.67 3.31 26.51
C SER A 159 5.19 2.49 25.33
N ILE A 160 4.81 2.86 24.11
CA ILE A 160 5.19 2.20 22.84
C ILE A 160 5.47 3.28 21.77
N ALA A 161 6.53 3.06 20.98
CA ALA A 161 6.75 3.82 19.74
C ALA A 161 6.46 2.94 18.52
N ILE A 162 5.88 3.53 17.49
CA ILE A 162 5.45 2.83 16.28
C ILE A 162 6.10 3.48 15.07
N ALA A 163 6.98 2.74 14.39
CA ALA A 163 7.62 3.16 13.15
C ALA A 163 6.67 2.95 11.97
N ALA A 164 6.21 4.04 11.38
CA ALA A 164 5.42 4.13 10.16
C ALA A 164 6.02 5.17 9.19
N ASP A 165 7.31 5.46 9.34
CA ASP A 165 8.09 6.50 8.64
C ASP A 165 8.72 6.00 7.33
N GLY A 166 8.10 4.99 6.72
CA GLY A 166 8.41 4.54 5.38
C GLY A 166 9.60 3.58 5.28
N ALA A 167 9.98 3.26 4.05
CA ALA A 167 10.97 2.22 3.75
C ALA A 167 12.35 2.49 4.36
N GLU A 168 12.75 3.74 4.47
CA GLU A 168 14.03 4.17 5.09
C GLU A 168 13.83 4.62 6.54
N SER A 169 12.94 3.95 7.26
CA SER A 169 12.55 4.27 8.64
C SER A 169 13.73 4.53 9.58
N THR A 170 13.77 5.75 10.11
CA THR A 170 14.74 6.16 11.12
C THR A 170 14.48 5.45 12.46
N LEU A 171 13.21 5.40 12.88
CA LEU A 171 12.86 4.77 14.15
C LEU A 171 13.15 3.27 14.15
N ARG A 172 12.87 2.56 13.04
CA ARG A 172 13.24 1.15 12.87
C ARG A 172 14.75 0.97 13.05
N SER A 173 15.55 1.82 12.40
CA SER A 173 17.03 1.76 12.46
C SER A 173 17.54 2.03 13.87
N LEU A 174 17.01 3.04 14.55
CA LEU A 174 17.35 3.34 15.95
C LEU A 174 16.99 2.19 16.91
N ALA A 175 15.95 1.43 16.60
CA ALA A 175 15.54 0.25 17.37
C ALA A 175 16.37 -1.01 17.05
N GLY A 176 17.35 -0.93 16.14
CA GLY A 176 18.19 -2.07 15.73
C GLY A 176 17.42 -3.14 14.94
N LEU A 177 16.30 -2.79 14.33
CA LEU A 177 15.50 -3.71 13.51
C LEU A 177 16.04 -3.72 12.09
N GLU A 178 16.63 -4.84 11.70
CA GLU A 178 17.23 -5.06 10.39
C GLU A 178 16.18 -5.38 9.33
N VAL A 179 16.54 -5.16 8.06
CA VAL A 179 15.72 -5.48 6.89
C VAL A 179 16.51 -6.32 5.88
N ILE A 180 15.82 -7.24 5.24
CA ILE A 180 16.31 -7.98 4.06
C ILE A 180 15.78 -7.25 2.84
N ARG A 181 16.69 -6.75 2.00
CA ARG A 181 16.38 -6.02 0.76
C ARG A 181 16.67 -6.87 -0.46
N HIS A 182 15.83 -6.72 -1.46
CA HIS A 182 16.01 -7.27 -2.79
C HIS A 182 15.62 -6.20 -3.81
N ASP A 183 16.55 -5.78 -4.63
CA ASP A 183 16.32 -4.86 -5.75
C ASP A 183 15.96 -5.70 -6.98
N TYR A 184 14.95 -5.27 -7.73
CA TYR A 184 14.55 -5.96 -8.95
C TYR A 184 15.29 -5.44 -10.19
N GLY A 185 16.06 -4.34 -10.10
CA GLY A 185 16.63 -3.66 -11.25
C GLY A 185 15.57 -3.10 -12.20
N GLN A 186 14.41 -2.76 -11.63
CA GLN A 186 13.23 -2.31 -12.37
C GLN A 186 12.66 -1.05 -11.72
N ARG A 187 11.95 -0.26 -12.55
CA ARG A 187 11.16 0.90 -12.10
C ARG A 187 9.72 0.79 -12.55
N GLY A 188 8.81 1.31 -11.74
CA GLY A 188 7.42 1.56 -12.13
C GLY A 188 7.29 2.96 -12.69
N VAL A 189 7.05 3.07 -14.00
CA VAL A 189 6.71 4.34 -14.65
C VAL A 189 5.22 4.59 -14.48
N VAL A 190 4.86 5.75 -13.92
CA VAL A 190 3.47 6.13 -13.64
C VAL A 190 3.09 7.41 -14.38
N ALA A 191 1.88 7.46 -14.87
CA ALA A 191 1.27 8.62 -15.51
C ALA A 191 -0.26 8.46 -15.56
N TYR A 192 -0.96 9.55 -15.85
CA TYR A 192 -2.34 9.49 -16.31
C TYR A 192 -2.41 9.54 -17.84
N VAL A 193 -3.31 8.77 -18.39
CA VAL A 193 -3.55 8.68 -19.83
C VAL A 193 -5.06 8.68 -20.11
N ASP A 194 -5.46 9.31 -21.21
CA ASP A 194 -6.80 9.19 -21.75
C ASP A 194 -6.77 8.17 -22.90
N SER A 195 -7.77 7.30 -22.98
CA SER A 195 -7.91 6.28 -24.00
C SER A 195 -9.08 6.56 -24.92
N ALA A 196 -8.97 6.14 -26.20
CA ALA A 196 -10.05 6.32 -27.19
C ALA A 196 -11.33 5.56 -26.82
N LEU A 197 -11.19 4.41 -26.16
CA LEU A 197 -12.29 3.60 -25.63
C LEU A 197 -12.40 3.75 -24.12
N PRO A 198 -13.59 3.63 -23.51
CA PRO A 198 -13.76 3.70 -22.07
C PRO A 198 -13.10 2.50 -21.37
N ASN A 199 -12.61 2.73 -20.15
CA ASN A 199 -11.96 1.68 -19.32
C ASN A 199 -12.95 0.68 -18.70
N GLU A 200 -14.27 0.94 -18.77
CA GLU A 200 -15.37 0.07 -18.32
C GLU A 200 -15.27 -0.33 -16.83
N ASP A 201 -14.77 0.57 -15.98
CA ASP A 201 -14.53 0.29 -14.56
C ASP A 201 -13.72 -0.99 -14.32
N THR A 202 -12.79 -1.24 -15.24
CA THR A 202 -11.94 -2.44 -15.26
C THR A 202 -10.50 -2.08 -14.92
N ALA A 203 -9.92 -2.77 -13.95
CA ALA A 203 -8.49 -2.78 -13.71
C ALA A 203 -7.83 -3.77 -14.69
N TRP A 204 -7.02 -3.25 -15.59
CA TRP A 204 -6.37 -4.05 -16.63
C TRP A 204 -4.92 -4.29 -16.27
N GLN A 205 -4.41 -5.49 -16.53
CA GLN A 205 -2.99 -5.81 -16.37
C GLN A 205 -2.52 -6.71 -17.51
N ARG A 206 -1.52 -6.25 -18.25
CA ARG A 206 -0.81 -7.05 -19.23
C ARG A 206 0.57 -7.40 -18.73
N PHE A 207 0.90 -8.68 -18.74
CA PHE A 207 2.28 -9.12 -18.49
C PHE A 207 3.07 -9.05 -19.80
N LEU A 208 4.15 -8.28 -19.78
CA LEU A 208 5.14 -8.13 -20.84
C LEU A 208 6.44 -8.78 -20.38
N ASP A 209 7.31 -9.10 -21.31
CA ASP A 209 8.64 -9.68 -21.02
C ASP A 209 9.47 -8.73 -20.12
N THR A 210 9.27 -7.41 -20.26
CA THR A 210 9.91 -6.37 -19.44
C THR A 210 9.32 -6.23 -18.05
N GLY A 211 8.11 -6.75 -17.81
CA GLY A 211 7.34 -6.60 -16.59
C GLY A 211 5.88 -6.23 -16.84
N PRO A 212 5.03 -6.19 -15.82
CA PRO A 212 3.61 -5.88 -15.97
C PRO A 212 3.35 -4.42 -16.32
N LEU A 213 2.36 -4.20 -17.20
CA LEU A 213 1.72 -2.92 -17.46
C LEU A 213 0.31 -2.98 -16.90
N ALA A 214 0.04 -2.20 -15.85
CA ALA A 214 -1.29 -2.02 -15.29
C ALA A 214 -1.91 -0.72 -15.81
N VAL A 215 -3.22 -0.77 -16.11
CA VAL A 215 -4.05 0.38 -16.49
C VAL A 215 -5.25 0.37 -15.54
N LEU A 216 -5.24 1.34 -14.61
CA LEU A 216 -6.17 1.41 -13.49
C LEU A 216 -7.24 2.48 -13.77
N PRO A 217 -8.54 2.17 -13.69
CA PRO A 217 -9.60 3.12 -14.00
C PRO A 217 -9.60 4.29 -13.03
N PHE A 218 -9.66 5.53 -13.58
CA PHE A 218 -9.70 6.74 -12.79
C PHE A 218 -10.96 7.58 -13.08
N GLU A 219 -11.20 7.83 -14.34
CA GLU A 219 -12.45 8.40 -14.87
C GLU A 219 -12.89 7.55 -16.08
N ARG A 220 -13.99 7.89 -16.75
CA ARG A 220 -14.53 7.08 -17.84
C ARG A 220 -13.49 6.66 -18.89
N ASN A 221 -12.72 7.62 -19.38
CA ASN A 221 -11.69 7.38 -20.41
C ASN A 221 -10.28 7.60 -19.87
N ARG A 222 -10.17 8.13 -18.63
CA ARG A 222 -8.89 8.37 -17.98
C ARG A 222 -8.50 7.21 -17.09
N SER A 223 -7.25 6.82 -17.18
CA SER A 223 -6.68 5.76 -16.36
C SER A 223 -5.32 6.18 -15.81
N SER A 224 -4.95 5.66 -14.64
CA SER A 224 -3.58 5.70 -14.16
C SER A 224 -2.86 4.47 -14.68
N ILE A 225 -1.65 4.64 -15.20
CA ILE A 225 -0.79 3.53 -15.59
C ILE A 225 0.29 3.28 -14.57
N VAL A 226 0.68 2.01 -14.42
CA VAL A 226 1.89 1.57 -13.74
C VAL A 226 2.60 0.60 -14.68
N TRP A 227 3.67 1.08 -15.32
CA TRP A 227 4.43 0.30 -16.29
C TRP A 227 5.76 -0.12 -15.68
N THR A 228 5.90 -1.39 -15.37
CA THR A 228 7.14 -1.96 -14.83
C THR A 228 8.12 -2.21 -15.97
N LEU A 229 9.29 -1.60 -15.86
CA LEU A 229 10.35 -1.67 -16.87
C LEU A 229 11.72 -1.86 -16.19
N PRO A 230 12.69 -2.54 -16.84
CA PRO A 230 14.09 -2.49 -16.42
C PRO A 230 14.60 -1.04 -16.33
N ASP A 231 15.57 -0.76 -15.45
CA ASP A 231 16.01 0.61 -15.16
C ASP A 231 16.38 1.41 -16.41
N ALA A 232 17.18 0.83 -17.32
CA ALA A 232 17.60 1.50 -18.55
C ALA A 232 16.40 1.79 -19.49
N GLU A 233 15.44 0.87 -19.55
CA GLU A 233 14.26 1.02 -20.38
C GLU A 233 13.28 2.07 -19.78
N ALA A 234 13.15 2.11 -18.46
CA ALA A 234 12.38 3.14 -17.78
C ALA A 234 12.95 4.55 -18.04
N GLU A 235 14.29 4.70 -18.01
CA GLU A 235 14.96 5.97 -18.34
C GLU A 235 14.73 6.36 -19.80
N ARG A 236 14.84 5.41 -20.74
CA ARG A 236 14.54 5.64 -22.16
C ARG A 236 13.08 6.11 -22.35
N VAL A 237 12.13 5.40 -21.77
CA VAL A 237 10.69 5.71 -21.89
C VAL A 237 10.34 7.06 -21.27
N LEU A 238 10.98 7.44 -20.17
CA LEU A 238 10.81 8.76 -19.56
C LEU A 238 11.34 9.89 -20.43
N ALA A 239 12.36 9.64 -21.25
CA ALA A 239 12.98 10.62 -22.15
C ALA A 239 12.25 10.79 -23.50
N LEU A 240 11.29 9.91 -23.83
CA LEU A 240 10.51 10.00 -25.07
C LEU A 240 9.72 11.32 -25.13
N ASP A 241 9.53 11.84 -26.33
CA ASP A 241 8.49 12.82 -26.61
C ASP A 241 7.08 12.20 -26.38
N GLU A 242 6.07 13.06 -26.32
CA GLU A 242 4.70 12.64 -26.01
C GLU A 242 4.14 11.69 -27.08
N ASP A 243 4.34 11.98 -28.35
CA ASP A 243 3.81 11.17 -29.44
C ASP A 243 4.45 9.78 -29.48
N SER A 244 5.76 9.71 -29.26
CA SER A 244 6.51 8.46 -29.20
C SER A 244 6.09 7.64 -27.98
N PHE A 245 5.91 8.26 -26.81
CA PHE A 245 5.40 7.61 -25.62
C PHE A 245 3.99 7.04 -25.85
N ASN A 246 3.09 7.83 -26.44
CA ASN A 246 1.71 7.43 -26.70
C ASN A 246 1.65 6.21 -27.63
N ARG A 247 2.46 6.21 -28.70
CA ARG A 247 2.56 5.06 -29.61
C ARG A 247 3.09 3.81 -28.93
N GLU A 248 4.18 3.93 -28.16
CA GLU A 248 4.76 2.80 -27.44
C GLU A 248 3.81 2.22 -26.40
N LEU A 249 3.18 3.08 -25.61
CA LEU A 249 2.20 2.66 -24.61
C LEU A 249 0.99 1.96 -25.26
N THR A 250 0.46 2.52 -26.34
CA THR A 250 -0.67 1.91 -27.09
C THR A 250 -0.30 0.51 -27.59
N ASN A 251 0.90 0.36 -28.14
CA ASN A 251 1.41 -0.94 -28.61
C ASN A 251 1.68 -1.91 -27.44
N ALA A 252 2.30 -1.42 -26.35
CA ALA A 252 2.54 -2.21 -25.15
C ALA A 252 1.22 -2.71 -24.52
N PHE A 253 0.11 -2.00 -24.72
CA PHE A 253 -1.22 -2.39 -24.27
C PHE A 253 -2.04 -3.16 -25.34
N ALA A 254 -1.43 -3.50 -26.49
CA ALA A 254 -2.06 -4.18 -27.64
C ALA A 254 -3.30 -3.46 -28.20
N GLY A 255 -3.39 -2.14 -28.04
CA GLY A 255 -4.50 -1.34 -28.56
C GLY A 255 -5.88 -1.67 -27.97
N ARG A 256 -5.97 -2.42 -26.86
CA ARG A 256 -7.27 -2.86 -26.27
C ARG A 256 -8.21 -1.73 -25.87
N LEU A 257 -7.65 -0.57 -25.50
CA LEU A 257 -8.42 0.65 -25.20
C LEU A 257 -8.33 1.69 -26.33
N GLY A 258 -7.91 1.27 -27.53
CA GLY A 258 -7.62 2.18 -28.63
C GLY A 258 -6.36 2.99 -28.38
N GLU A 259 -6.23 4.14 -29.05
CA GLU A 259 -5.11 5.06 -28.84
C GLU A 259 -5.10 5.58 -27.40
N MET A 260 -3.93 5.56 -26.78
CA MET A 260 -3.71 6.09 -25.42
C MET A 260 -2.86 7.35 -25.50
N ARG A 261 -3.30 8.42 -24.84
CA ARG A 261 -2.65 9.73 -24.87
C ARG A 261 -2.27 10.17 -23.45
N LEU A 262 -1.04 10.60 -23.28
CA LEU A 262 -0.53 11.16 -22.03
C LEU A 262 -1.28 12.45 -21.65
N VAL A 263 -1.70 12.56 -20.38
CA VAL A 263 -2.42 13.77 -19.88
C VAL A 263 -1.84 14.28 -18.55
N SER A 264 -0.66 13.79 -18.16
CA SER A 264 0.04 14.22 -16.97
C SER A 264 1.56 14.20 -17.17
N ALA A 265 2.31 14.69 -16.20
CA ALA A 265 3.73 14.36 -16.11
C ALA A 265 3.91 12.85 -15.95
N ARG A 266 5.08 12.35 -16.34
CA ARG A 266 5.56 10.99 -16.07
C ARG A 266 6.49 11.02 -14.87
N ALA A 267 6.42 10.00 -14.02
CA ALA A 267 7.35 9.77 -12.93
C ALA A 267 7.73 8.29 -12.88
N ALA A 268 8.88 7.98 -12.28
CA ALA A 268 9.26 6.60 -12.03
C ALA A 268 9.81 6.45 -10.62
N PHE A 269 9.59 5.27 -10.03
CA PHE A 269 10.14 4.90 -8.74
C PHE A 269 10.75 3.50 -8.79
N PRO A 270 11.87 3.28 -8.08
CA PRO A 270 12.54 1.99 -8.07
C PRO A 270 11.66 0.92 -7.41
N LEU A 271 11.67 -0.27 -7.98
CA LEU A 271 10.94 -1.41 -7.45
C LEU A 271 11.88 -2.27 -6.63
N ARG A 272 11.51 -2.50 -5.38
CA ARG A 272 12.28 -3.32 -4.44
C ARG A 272 11.35 -4.07 -3.50
N ARG A 273 11.81 -5.19 -2.99
CA ARG A 273 11.26 -5.84 -1.82
C ARG A 273 12.13 -5.53 -0.61
N GLN A 274 11.49 -5.22 0.50
CA GLN A 274 12.15 -5.06 1.78
C GLN A 274 11.28 -5.69 2.87
N LEU A 275 11.86 -6.55 3.69
CA LEU A 275 11.16 -7.21 4.79
C LEU A 275 11.97 -7.07 6.05
N ALA A 276 11.36 -6.52 7.12
CA ALA A 276 11.98 -6.47 8.43
C ALA A 276 12.11 -7.88 9.01
N THR A 277 13.27 -8.15 9.60
CA THR A 277 13.57 -9.45 10.23
C THR A 277 12.73 -9.70 11.48
N ALA A 278 12.31 -8.61 12.14
CA ALA A 278 11.36 -8.63 13.25
C ALA A 278 10.47 -7.36 13.19
N TYR A 279 9.25 -7.44 13.73
CA TYR A 279 8.31 -6.30 13.78
C TYR A 279 8.23 -5.65 15.15
N VAL A 280 8.96 -6.19 16.13
CA VAL A 280 9.04 -5.68 17.51
C VAL A 280 10.46 -5.76 18.01
N ALA A 281 10.96 -4.68 18.58
CA ALA A 281 12.18 -4.62 19.38
C ALA A 281 11.90 -3.85 20.68
N GLY A 282 11.78 -4.58 21.79
CA GLY A 282 11.43 -3.97 23.09
C GLY A 282 10.08 -3.25 23.03
N ARG A 283 10.13 -1.92 23.12
CA ARG A 283 8.97 -1.02 23.10
C ARG A 283 8.72 -0.37 21.72
N VAL A 284 9.40 -0.82 20.68
CA VAL A 284 9.25 -0.30 19.33
C VAL A 284 8.57 -1.34 18.42
N LEU A 285 7.53 -0.91 17.72
CA LEU A 285 6.84 -1.69 16.66
C LEU A 285 7.17 -1.08 15.29
N THR A 286 7.15 -1.93 14.24
CA THR A 286 7.18 -1.47 12.85
C THR A 286 5.95 -1.94 12.11
N LEU A 287 5.39 -1.09 11.22
CA LEU A 287 4.28 -1.43 10.34
C LEU A 287 4.34 -0.66 9.01
N GLY A 288 3.56 -1.09 8.03
CA GLY A 288 3.59 -0.54 6.68
C GLY A 288 4.97 -0.64 6.03
N ASP A 289 5.35 0.35 5.22
CA ASP A 289 6.63 0.35 4.49
C ASP A 289 7.85 0.31 5.42
N ALA A 290 7.73 0.71 6.69
CA ALA A 290 8.79 0.55 7.68
C ALA A 290 9.06 -0.92 8.01
N ALA A 291 8.06 -1.79 7.91
CA ALA A 291 8.16 -3.22 8.15
C ALA A 291 8.31 -4.03 6.85
N HIS A 292 7.61 -3.64 5.78
CA HIS A 292 7.56 -4.39 4.53
C HIS A 292 7.29 -3.47 3.33
N VAL A 293 8.16 -3.55 2.35
CA VAL A 293 7.93 -3.04 1.01
C VAL A 293 7.77 -4.24 0.09
N VAL A 294 6.71 -4.27 -0.70
CA VAL A 294 6.42 -5.36 -1.62
C VAL A 294 6.38 -4.86 -3.05
N HIS A 295 6.56 -5.76 -4.02
CA HIS A 295 6.38 -5.41 -5.43
C HIS A 295 4.96 -4.85 -5.65
N PRO A 296 4.81 -3.71 -6.37
CA PRO A 296 3.52 -3.02 -6.52
C PRO A 296 2.52 -3.74 -7.44
N LEU A 297 2.61 -5.06 -7.59
CA LEU A 297 1.59 -5.83 -8.29
C LEU A 297 0.21 -5.51 -7.70
N ALA A 298 -0.64 -4.88 -8.50
CA ALA A 298 -1.98 -4.44 -8.12
C ALA A 298 -2.05 -3.46 -6.92
N GLY A 299 -1.02 -2.63 -6.66
CA GLY A 299 -1.06 -1.57 -5.65
C GLY A 299 -1.24 -2.06 -4.20
N GLN A 300 -0.72 -3.24 -3.85
CA GLN A 300 -1.01 -3.92 -2.59
C GLN A 300 -0.25 -3.40 -1.35
N GLY A 301 0.80 -2.57 -1.51
CA GLY A 301 1.64 -2.15 -0.37
C GLY A 301 0.86 -1.50 0.77
N VAL A 302 0.03 -0.49 0.48
CA VAL A 302 -0.79 0.20 1.48
C VAL A 302 -1.81 -0.72 2.12
N ASN A 303 -2.35 -1.70 1.37
CA ASN A 303 -3.33 -2.65 1.89
C ASN A 303 -2.74 -3.52 3.01
N LEU A 304 -1.51 -3.99 2.85
CA LEU A 304 -0.81 -4.74 3.89
C LEU A 304 -0.55 -3.90 5.13
N GLY A 305 -0.12 -2.64 4.95
CA GLY A 305 0.12 -1.71 6.04
C GLY A 305 -1.15 -1.38 6.85
N LEU A 306 -2.29 -1.20 6.18
CA LEU A 306 -3.57 -0.98 6.87
C LEU A 306 -4.07 -2.24 7.59
N ARG A 307 -3.76 -3.44 7.07
CA ARG A 307 -4.02 -4.69 7.81
C ARG A 307 -3.14 -4.82 9.04
N ASP A 308 -1.92 -4.28 9.04
CA ASP A 308 -1.11 -4.20 10.26
C ASP A 308 -1.80 -3.33 11.31
N VAL A 309 -2.35 -2.18 10.89
CA VAL A 309 -3.12 -1.28 11.75
C VAL A 309 -4.37 -1.97 12.30
N ALA A 310 -5.17 -2.62 11.46
CA ALA A 310 -6.36 -3.36 11.88
C ALA A 310 -6.01 -4.41 12.94
N GLY A 311 -4.97 -5.20 12.70
CA GLY A 311 -4.52 -6.23 13.65
C GLY A 311 -4.01 -5.64 14.98
N LEU A 312 -3.37 -4.46 14.95
CA LEU A 312 -2.92 -3.78 16.17
C LEU A 312 -4.11 -3.22 16.95
N ARG A 313 -5.09 -2.59 16.27
CA ARG A 313 -6.34 -2.13 16.87
C ARG A 313 -7.09 -3.27 17.56
N ASP A 314 -7.22 -4.41 16.89
CA ASP A 314 -7.91 -5.58 17.44
C ASP A 314 -7.20 -6.13 18.68
N LEU A 315 -5.87 -6.12 18.70
CA LEU A 315 -5.08 -6.47 19.88
C LEU A 315 -5.38 -5.54 21.05
N VAL A 316 -5.38 -4.21 20.81
CA VAL A 316 -5.67 -3.19 21.84
C VAL A 316 -7.09 -3.38 22.37
N ARG A 317 -8.07 -3.49 21.49
CA ARG A 317 -9.50 -3.70 21.83
C ARG A 317 -9.69 -4.96 22.68
N ALA A 318 -9.11 -6.09 22.27
CA ALA A 318 -9.22 -7.35 23.01
C ALA A 318 -8.54 -7.30 24.37
N ALA A 319 -7.42 -6.58 24.50
CA ALA A 319 -6.74 -6.39 25.78
C ALA A 319 -7.58 -5.53 26.72
N LYS A 320 -8.14 -4.42 26.24
CA LYS A 320 -9.01 -3.51 27.04
C LYS A 320 -10.28 -4.22 27.54
N GLN A 321 -10.95 -4.99 26.68
CA GLN A 321 -12.12 -5.78 27.07
C GLN A 321 -11.82 -6.74 28.22
N ARG A 322 -10.60 -7.28 28.25
CA ARG A 322 -10.13 -8.19 29.31
C ARG A 322 -9.45 -7.48 30.48
N ARG A 323 -9.41 -6.15 30.47
CA ARG A 323 -8.70 -5.31 31.46
C ARG A 323 -7.22 -5.68 31.62
N GLN A 324 -6.58 -5.96 30.49
CA GLN A 324 -5.19 -6.40 30.43
C GLN A 324 -4.32 -5.34 29.72
N ASP A 325 -3.05 -5.33 30.03
CA ASP A 325 -2.07 -4.47 29.38
C ASP A 325 -1.88 -4.88 27.91
N TRP A 326 -2.29 -4.00 26.98
CA TRP A 326 -2.14 -4.21 25.54
C TRP A 326 -0.66 -4.19 25.11
N SER A 327 0.18 -3.40 25.81
CA SER A 327 1.59 -3.19 25.50
C SER A 327 2.50 -4.29 26.04
N SER A 328 1.93 -5.35 26.64
CA SER A 328 2.73 -6.45 27.18
C SER A 328 3.53 -7.19 26.11
N PRO A 329 4.80 -7.54 26.36
CA PRO A 329 5.71 -8.08 25.35
C PRO A 329 5.17 -9.31 24.61
N HIS A 330 4.51 -10.24 25.31
CA HIS A 330 3.96 -11.46 24.69
C HIS A 330 2.84 -11.17 23.68
N ARG A 331 2.02 -10.11 23.91
CA ARG A 331 0.94 -9.73 22.99
C ARG A 331 1.51 -9.08 21.74
N LEU A 332 2.44 -8.14 21.94
CA LEU A 332 3.12 -7.48 20.83
C LEU A 332 3.88 -8.50 19.98
N GLN A 333 4.58 -9.45 20.61
CA GLN A 333 5.27 -10.54 19.88
C GLN A 333 4.30 -11.47 19.14
N ARG A 334 3.12 -11.75 19.69
CA ARG A 334 2.09 -12.53 19.00
C ARG A 334 1.59 -11.81 17.76
N TRP A 335 1.21 -10.53 17.89
CA TRP A 335 0.83 -9.67 16.76
C TRP A 335 1.92 -9.64 15.70
N ALA A 336 3.16 -9.35 16.10
CA ALA A 336 4.30 -9.28 15.22
C ALA A 336 4.52 -10.58 14.42
N ARG A 337 4.44 -11.75 15.06
CA ARG A 337 4.57 -13.04 14.36
C ARG A 337 3.48 -13.25 13.33
N THR A 338 2.23 -12.96 13.67
CA THR A 338 1.10 -13.09 12.75
C THR A 338 1.28 -12.17 11.56
N ARG A 339 1.50 -10.86 11.79
CA ARG A 339 1.67 -9.88 10.70
C ARG A 339 2.87 -10.20 9.81
N ARG A 340 4.01 -10.52 10.43
CA ARG A 340 5.21 -10.90 9.68
C ARG A 340 4.98 -12.12 8.80
N SER A 341 4.32 -13.15 9.31
CA SER A 341 4.02 -14.37 8.54
C SER A 341 3.14 -14.04 7.33
N GLU A 342 2.04 -13.31 7.53
CA GLU A 342 1.11 -12.96 6.46
C GLU A 342 1.76 -12.06 5.41
N ASN A 343 2.49 -11.03 5.83
CA ASN A 343 3.18 -10.11 4.92
C ASN A 343 4.32 -10.79 4.16
N THR A 344 5.04 -11.73 4.79
CA THR A 344 6.07 -12.54 4.13
C THR A 344 5.44 -13.41 3.03
N VAL A 345 4.35 -14.11 3.34
CA VAL A 345 3.63 -14.93 2.35
C VAL A 345 3.13 -14.07 1.19
N ALA A 346 2.58 -12.88 1.46
CA ALA A 346 2.13 -11.95 0.42
C ALA A 346 3.31 -11.49 -0.47
N ALA A 347 4.42 -11.07 0.15
CA ALA A 347 5.59 -10.58 -0.57
C ALA A 347 6.17 -11.65 -1.53
N TYR A 348 6.35 -12.87 -1.05
CA TYR A 348 6.86 -13.97 -1.89
C TYR A 348 5.84 -14.44 -2.94
N SER A 349 4.54 -14.36 -2.66
CA SER A 349 3.52 -14.65 -3.67
C SER A 349 3.60 -13.68 -4.85
N PHE A 350 3.81 -12.38 -4.58
CA PHE A 350 4.02 -11.39 -5.64
C PHE A 350 5.32 -11.63 -6.42
N ASP A 351 6.40 -12.03 -5.75
CA ASP A 351 7.65 -12.38 -6.41
C ASP A 351 7.49 -13.58 -7.37
N VAL A 352 6.78 -14.61 -6.92
CA VAL A 352 6.51 -15.80 -7.75
C VAL A 352 5.68 -15.40 -8.97
N ILE A 353 4.61 -14.62 -8.80
CA ILE A 353 3.80 -14.13 -9.91
C ILE A 353 4.67 -13.32 -10.88
N ASN A 354 5.43 -12.35 -10.38
CA ASN A 354 6.30 -11.54 -11.24
C ASN A 354 7.30 -12.41 -12.01
N LYS A 355 8.00 -13.32 -11.33
CA LYS A 355 8.98 -14.22 -11.99
C LYS A 355 8.36 -15.16 -13.01
N VAL A 356 7.18 -15.71 -12.73
CA VAL A 356 6.48 -16.62 -13.64
C VAL A 356 6.03 -15.89 -14.88
N PHE A 357 5.62 -14.62 -14.78
CA PHE A 357 5.04 -13.85 -15.89
C PHE A 357 6.01 -12.88 -16.58
N SER A 358 7.20 -12.62 -16.02
CA SER A 358 8.21 -11.71 -16.58
C SER A 358 9.48 -12.48 -16.94
N ASN A 359 9.40 -13.49 -17.82
CA ASN A 359 10.55 -14.18 -18.38
C ASN A 359 10.26 -14.66 -19.81
N ASP A 360 11.32 -14.84 -20.61
CA ASP A 360 11.28 -15.19 -22.03
C ASP A 360 11.39 -16.71 -22.30
N GLU A 361 11.35 -17.56 -21.27
CA GLU A 361 11.50 -18.99 -21.47
C GLU A 361 10.23 -19.59 -22.12
N MET A 362 10.36 -20.08 -23.35
CA MET A 362 9.27 -20.61 -24.18
C MET A 362 8.45 -21.70 -23.45
N HIS A 363 9.10 -22.57 -22.67
CA HIS A 363 8.41 -23.63 -21.91
C HIS A 363 7.53 -23.06 -20.78
N LEU A 364 7.97 -22.00 -20.12
CA LEU A 364 7.21 -21.33 -19.09
C LEU A 364 6.08 -20.49 -19.72
N THR A 365 6.29 -19.90 -20.89
CA THR A 365 5.26 -19.14 -21.62
C THR A 365 4.08 -20.03 -22.02
N LEU A 366 4.32 -21.23 -22.54
CA LEU A 366 3.27 -22.19 -22.88
C LEU A 366 2.55 -22.71 -21.64
N ALA A 367 3.27 -22.97 -20.54
CA ALA A 367 2.68 -23.39 -19.27
C ALA A 367 1.84 -22.30 -18.60
N ARG A 368 2.26 -21.02 -18.67
CA ARG A 368 1.52 -19.85 -18.16
C ARG A 368 0.14 -19.71 -18.77
N GLY A 369 0.08 -19.77 -20.10
CA GLY A 369 -1.18 -19.64 -20.82
C GLY A 369 -2.17 -20.75 -20.49
N ALA A 370 -1.69 -22.00 -20.42
CA ALA A 370 -2.51 -23.12 -20.00
C ALA A 370 -2.99 -22.97 -18.54
N LEU A 371 -2.13 -22.52 -17.63
CA LEU A 371 -2.47 -22.28 -16.23
C LEU A 371 -3.47 -21.14 -16.04
N LEU A 372 -3.31 -20.00 -16.76
CA LEU A 372 -4.29 -18.91 -16.73
C LEU A 372 -5.64 -19.35 -17.29
N GLY A 373 -5.65 -20.06 -18.41
CA GLY A 373 -6.88 -20.59 -19.02
C GLY A 373 -7.57 -21.65 -18.14
N LEU A 374 -6.81 -22.47 -17.42
CA LEU A 374 -7.33 -23.46 -16.49
C LEU A 374 -7.85 -22.81 -15.20
N ALA A 375 -7.10 -21.87 -14.64
CA ALA A 375 -7.50 -21.10 -13.44
C ALA A 375 -8.80 -20.34 -13.70
N GLY A 376 -8.96 -19.71 -14.88
CA GLY A 376 -10.20 -19.01 -15.27
C GLY A 376 -11.44 -19.92 -15.36
N LYS A 377 -11.24 -21.23 -15.51
CA LYS A 377 -12.32 -22.25 -15.53
C LYS A 377 -12.62 -22.87 -14.19
N MET A 378 -11.93 -22.48 -13.11
CA MET A 378 -12.10 -23.04 -11.75
C MET A 378 -12.59 -21.98 -10.76
N PRO A 379 -13.90 -21.65 -10.72
CA PRO A 379 -14.46 -20.61 -9.84
C PRO A 379 -14.06 -20.72 -8.35
N PRO A 380 -14.00 -21.92 -7.73
CA PRO A 380 -13.60 -22.03 -6.33
C PRO A 380 -12.16 -21.60 -6.08
N LEU A 381 -11.23 -21.92 -6.99
CA LEU A 381 -9.81 -21.54 -6.89
C LEU A 381 -9.66 -20.02 -7.04
N MET A 382 -10.36 -19.44 -8.00
CA MET A 382 -10.43 -18.02 -8.25
C MET A 382 -10.96 -17.24 -7.03
N SER A 383 -12.06 -17.72 -6.46
CA SER A 383 -12.64 -17.15 -5.24
C SER A 383 -11.66 -17.21 -4.06
N MET A 384 -10.89 -18.28 -3.91
CA MET A 384 -9.89 -18.42 -2.85
C MET A 384 -8.71 -17.44 -3.04
N PHE A 385 -8.19 -17.32 -4.28
CA PHE A 385 -7.14 -16.34 -4.59
C PHE A 385 -7.63 -14.90 -4.37
N TRP A 386 -8.83 -14.60 -4.85
CA TRP A 386 -9.43 -13.29 -4.66
C TRP A 386 -9.65 -12.96 -3.17
N LYS A 387 -10.26 -13.85 -2.40
CA LYS A 387 -10.48 -13.67 -0.96
C LYS A 387 -9.17 -13.34 -0.24
N ARG A 388 -8.10 -14.04 -0.58
CA ARG A 388 -6.80 -13.79 0.03
C ARG A 388 -6.18 -12.46 -0.40
N ALA A 389 -6.35 -12.05 -1.66
CA ALA A 389 -5.90 -10.76 -2.17
C ALA A 389 -6.70 -9.58 -1.61
N SER A 390 -8.01 -9.75 -1.45
CA SER A 390 -8.95 -8.73 -0.93
C SER A 390 -9.08 -8.71 0.60
N GLY A 391 -8.34 -9.56 1.33
CA GLY A 391 -8.36 -9.59 2.80
C GLY A 391 -9.62 -10.19 3.41
N LEU A 392 -10.27 -11.11 2.69
CA LEU A 392 -11.56 -11.69 3.08
C LEU A 392 -11.45 -13.20 3.31
#